data_1dbb3126dc1a632ea440d94bc531a1da
#
_entry.id   1dbb3126dc1a632ea440d94bc531a1da
#
_cell.length_a   1.000
_cell.length_b   1.000
_cell.length_c   1.000
_cell.angle_alpha   90.00
_cell.angle_beta   90.00
_cell.angle_gamma   90.00
#
_symmetry.space_group_name_H-M   'P 1'
#
loop_
_entity.id
_entity.type
_entity.pdbx_description
1 polymer ?
#
loop_
_entity_poly.entity_id
_entity_poly.type
_entity_poly.pdbx_seq_one_letter_code
_entity_poly.pdbx_strand_id
1 'polypeptide(L)'
;MRDLEYGLSDTEKRDLLATVIDESERLNRFIANLLDMTKLESGAIVPNTALHDIGEIVGSALRRGSKILSRHRISLELDADLPMLELDAVLFEQVIFNLLDNAAKYSPSETTISIRSSRDANSVLLQIADEGEGIPPAELESIFDKFYRVQKADHVRPGTGLGLAISRGFVEAMHGRISAANRTDRSGAVLTIRLPIPASAGKLDTAA
;
A
#
# COMPACT_ATOMS: atom_id res chain seq x y z
N MET A 1 -28.91 23.82 -43.18
CA MET A 1 -28.00 23.02 -42.37
C MET A 1 -27.42 23.95 -41.33
N ARG A 2 -27.87 23.83 -40.08
CA ARG A 2 -27.31 24.60 -38.96
C ARG A 2 -26.24 23.74 -38.33
N ASP A 3 -24.99 24.18 -38.46
CA ASP A 3 -23.85 23.60 -37.79
C ASP A 3 -24.04 23.84 -36.30
N LEU A 4 -24.35 22.75 -35.58
CA LEU A 4 -24.33 22.70 -34.13
C LEU A 4 -22.85 22.59 -33.71
N GLU A 5 -22.15 23.73 -33.66
CA GLU A 5 -20.92 23.84 -32.89
C GLU A 5 -21.27 23.71 -31.40
N TYR A 6 -21.38 22.51 -30.91
CA TYR A 6 -21.29 22.24 -29.45
C TYR A 6 -19.85 22.45 -29.00
N GLY A 7 -19.44 23.70 -28.95
CA GLY A 7 -18.19 24.07 -28.29
C GLY A 7 -18.35 23.88 -26.80
N LEU A 8 -17.61 22.90 -26.21
CA LEU A 8 -17.52 22.74 -24.76
C LEU A 8 -17.03 24.05 -24.16
N SER A 9 -17.62 24.46 -23.02
CA SER A 9 -17.13 25.57 -22.24
C SER A 9 -15.71 25.23 -21.69
N ASP A 10 -14.94 26.23 -21.31
CA ASP A 10 -13.60 26.02 -20.77
C ASP A 10 -13.61 25.21 -19.48
N THR A 11 -14.68 25.24 -18.71
CA THR A 11 -14.89 24.40 -17.52
C THR A 11 -15.08 22.95 -17.94
N GLU A 12 -15.97 22.65 -18.87
CA GLU A 12 -16.22 21.30 -19.39
C GLU A 12 -14.96 20.69 -20.04
N LYS A 13 -14.16 21.49 -20.74
CA LYS A 13 -12.87 21.05 -21.29
C LYS A 13 -11.90 20.66 -20.19
N ARG A 14 -11.80 21.46 -19.10
CA ARG A 14 -10.94 21.16 -17.96
C ARG A 14 -11.37 19.88 -17.24
N ASP A 15 -12.67 19.70 -17.04
CA ASP A 15 -13.22 18.52 -16.38
C ASP A 15 -12.98 17.26 -17.23
N LEU A 16 -13.14 17.34 -18.54
CA LEU A 16 -12.80 16.24 -19.45
C LEU A 16 -11.30 15.92 -19.42
N LEU A 17 -10.44 16.94 -19.46
CA LEU A 17 -9.00 16.73 -19.39
C LEU A 17 -8.58 16.11 -18.06
N ALA A 18 -9.15 16.56 -16.94
CA ALA A 18 -8.91 15.95 -15.63
C ALA A 18 -9.32 14.47 -15.63
N THR A 19 -10.50 14.16 -16.17
CA THR A 19 -10.98 12.77 -16.31
C THR A 19 -10.03 11.92 -17.16
N VAL A 20 -9.56 12.43 -18.30
CA VAL A 20 -8.61 11.71 -19.17
C VAL A 20 -7.28 11.46 -18.46
N ILE A 21 -6.78 12.44 -17.69
CA ILE A 21 -5.55 12.29 -16.92
C ILE A 21 -5.72 11.21 -15.86
N ASP A 22 -6.79 11.26 -15.07
CA ASP A 22 -7.07 10.29 -14.00
C ASP A 22 -7.22 8.87 -14.55
N GLU A 23 -7.93 8.68 -15.69
CA GLU A 23 -8.05 7.36 -16.32
C GLU A 23 -6.72 6.88 -16.95
N SER A 24 -5.90 7.79 -17.48
CA SER A 24 -4.57 7.45 -17.99
C SER A 24 -3.63 7.00 -16.87
N GLU A 25 -3.64 7.69 -15.72
CA GLU A 25 -2.88 7.29 -14.53
C GLU A 25 -3.35 5.94 -13.99
N ARG A 26 -4.66 5.69 -14.02
CA ARG A 26 -5.25 4.42 -13.62
C ARG A 26 -4.81 3.27 -14.54
N LEU A 27 -4.83 3.48 -15.85
CA LEU A 27 -4.40 2.50 -16.85
C LEU A 27 -2.91 2.19 -16.68
N ASN A 28 -2.08 3.21 -16.50
CA ASN A 28 -0.65 3.02 -16.27
C ASN A 28 -0.37 2.20 -15.01
N ARG A 29 -1.09 2.45 -13.91
CA ARG A 29 -0.99 1.63 -12.68
C ARG A 29 -1.45 0.19 -12.92
N PHE A 30 -2.49 -0.01 -13.72
CA PHE A 30 -2.96 -1.35 -14.06
C PHE A 30 -1.91 -2.13 -14.86
N ILE A 31 -1.31 -1.51 -15.89
CA ILE A 31 -0.25 -2.13 -16.70
C ILE A 31 0.98 -2.45 -15.83
N ALA A 32 1.42 -1.51 -14.98
CA ALA A 32 2.53 -1.74 -14.05
C ALA A 32 2.26 -2.94 -13.13
N ASN A 33 1.08 -2.99 -12.51
CA ASN A 33 0.67 -4.10 -11.67
C ASN A 33 0.64 -5.44 -12.42
N LEU A 34 0.18 -5.45 -13.67
CA LEU A 34 0.15 -6.67 -14.49
C LEU A 34 1.58 -7.16 -14.79
N LEU A 35 2.49 -6.24 -15.12
CA LEU A 35 3.91 -6.56 -15.35
C LEU A 35 4.57 -7.08 -14.07
N ASP A 36 4.32 -6.46 -12.91
CA ASP A 36 4.85 -6.92 -11.62
C ASP A 36 4.31 -8.31 -11.28
N MET A 37 3.02 -8.55 -11.54
CA MET A 37 2.41 -9.86 -11.32
C MET A 37 3.04 -10.94 -12.20
N THR A 38 3.26 -10.66 -13.50
CA THR A 38 3.90 -11.63 -14.40
C THR A 38 5.35 -11.94 -13.99
N LYS A 39 6.09 -10.94 -13.49
CA LYS A 39 7.44 -11.14 -12.94
C LYS A 39 7.43 -12.00 -11.68
N LEU A 40 6.46 -11.78 -10.78
CA LEU A 40 6.28 -12.60 -9.57
C LEU A 40 5.97 -14.06 -9.94
N GLU A 41 5.05 -14.30 -10.88
CA GLU A 41 4.68 -15.65 -11.31
C GLU A 41 5.83 -16.41 -11.98
N SER A 42 6.64 -15.72 -12.75
CA SER A 42 7.82 -16.31 -13.39
C SER A 42 9.02 -16.51 -12.46
N GLY A 43 8.93 -16.06 -11.19
CA GLY A 43 10.05 -16.05 -10.25
C GLY A 43 11.17 -15.08 -10.66
N ALA A 44 10.89 -14.14 -11.56
CA ALA A 44 11.88 -13.19 -12.07
C ALA A 44 12.14 -12.01 -11.12
N ILE A 45 11.38 -11.90 -10.03
CA ILE A 45 11.64 -10.87 -9.02
C ILE A 45 12.82 -11.31 -8.16
N VAL A 46 13.95 -10.66 -8.37
CA VAL A 46 15.15 -10.77 -7.52
C VAL A 46 15.31 -9.41 -6.82
N PRO A 47 14.93 -9.30 -5.53
CA PRO A 47 15.07 -8.04 -4.80
C PRO A 47 16.53 -7.58 -4.74
N ASN A 48 16.78 -6.32 -5.02
CA ASN A 48 18.09 -5.71 -4.79
C ASN A 48 18.16 -5.19 -3.36
N THR A 49 18.43 -6.09 -2.41
CA THR A 49 18.39 -5.78 -0.99
C THR A 49 19.63 -5.05 -0.50
N ALA A 50 19.43 -4.06 0.37
CA ALA A 50 20.45 -3.38 1.14
C ALA A 50 19.88 -3.04 2.53
N LEU A 51 20.77 -2.62 3.45
CA LEU A 51 20.33 -2.16 4.76
C LEU A 51 19.67 -0.78 4.65
N HIS A 52 18.42 -0.69 5.07
CA HIS A 52 17.62 0.53 5.04
C HIS A 52 16.94 0.81 6.36
N ASP A 53 16.77 2.10 6.65
CA ASP A 53 15.85 2.57 7.69
C ASP A 53 14.41 2.50 7.16
N ILE A 54 13.56 1.76 7.86
CA ILE A 54 12.16 1.61 7.49
C ILE A 54 11.39 2.96 7.56
N GLY A 55 11.78 3.84 8.46
CA GLY A 55 11.18 5.18 8.61
C GLY A 55 11.40 6.04 7.37
N GLU A 56 12.59 5.96 6.74
CA GLU A 56 12.87 6.68 5.50
C GLU A 56 11.96 6.20 4.36
N ILE A 57 11.77 4.87 4.24
CA ILE A 57 10.91 4.30 3.19
C ILE A 57 9.44 4.65 3.44
N VAL A 58 8.98 4.58 4.70
CA VAL A 58 7.62 5.03 5.09
C VAL A 58 7.43 6.50 4.75
N GLY A 59 8.40 7.36 5.08
CA GLY A 59 8.37 8.78 4.75
C GLY A 59 8.30 9.03 3.23
N SER A 60 9.02 8.25 2.42
CA SER A 60 8.96 8.32 0.96
C SER A 60 7.57 7.93 0.44
N ALA A 61 7.02 6.81 0.91
CA ALA A 61 5.69 6.36 0.52
C ALA A 61 4.59 7.37 0.89
N LEU A 62 4.68 8.01 2.06
CA LEU A 62 3.76 9.08 2.48
C LEU A 62 3.84 10.32 1.56
N ARG A 63 5.04 10.75 1.19
CA ARG A 63 5.21 11.86 0.23
C ARG A 63 4.61 11.51 -1.12
N ARG A 64 4.88 10.31 -1.64
CA ARG A 64 4.29 9.82 -2.90
C ARG A 64 2.77 9.74 -2.83
N GLY A 65 2.23 9.31 -1.69
CA GLY A 65 0.80 9.17 -1.44
C GLY A 65 0.08 10.46 -1.06
N SER A 66 0.75 11.61 -0.98
CA SER A 66 0.18 12.85 -0.43
C SER A 66 -1.16 13.27 -1.05
N LYS A 67 -1.35 13.10 -2.37
CA LYS A 67 -2.60 13.42 -3.07
C LYS A 67 -3.75 12.51 -2.62
N ILE A 68 -3.51 11.19 -2.54
CA ILE A 68 -4.55 10.22 -2.16
C ILE A 68 -4.88 10.28 -0.66
N LEU A 69 -3.90 10.65 0.16
CA LEU A 69 -4.04 10.78 1.61
C LEU A 69 -4.59 12.15 2.06
N SER A 70 -4.73 13.11 1.15
CA SER A 70 -5.09 14.51 1.47
C SER A 70 -6.43 14.67 2.19
N ARG A 71 -7.32 13.67 2.09
CA ARG A 71 -8.62 13.65 2.76
C ARG A 71 -8.63 12.88 4.08
N HIS A 72 -7.47 12.44 4.55
CA HIS A 72 -7.32 11.64 5.78
C HIS A 72 -6.31 12.26 6.72
N ARG A 73 -6.46 12.01 8.00
CA ARG A 73 -5.44 12.31 9.00
C ARG A 73 -4.45 11.16 9.06
N ILE A 74 -3.17 11.47 9.06
CA ILE A 74 -2.11 10.45 9.20
C ILE A 74 -1.59 10.49 10.62
N SER A 75 -1.67 9.34 11.32
CA SER A 75 -1.00 9.10 12.61
C SER A 75 0.21 8.22 12.36
N LEU A 76 1.39 8.73 12.65
CA LEU A 76 2.67 8.03 12.46
C LEU A 76 3.33 7.80 13.82
N GLU A 77 3.44 6.54 14.22
CA GLU A 77 4.01 6.10 15.49
C GLU A 77 5.05 5.02 15.20
N LEU A 78 6.27 5.44 14.82
CA LEU A 78 7.37 4.52 14.59
C LEU A 78 8.21 4.41 15.86
N ASP A 79 8.61 3.18 16.19
CA ASP A 79 9.57 2.90 17.27
C ASP A 79 10.92 3.56 16.91
N ALA A 80 11.51 4.28 17.86
CA ALA A 80 12.75 5.03 17.65
C ALA A 80 13.98 4.12 17.50
N ASP A 81 13.93 2.92 18.07
CA ASP A 81 15.06 1.98 18.14
C ASP A 81 14.92 0.81 17.13
N LEU A 82 14.35 1.09 15.96
CA LEU A 82 14.26 0.08 14.90
C LEU A 82 15.63 -0.21 14.30
N PRO A 83 15.99 -1.48 14.12
CA PRO A 83 17.20 -1.84 13.39
C PRO A 83 17.08 -1.54 11.91
N MET A 84 18.22 -1.34 11.26
CA MET A 84 18.29 -1.37 9.80
C MET A 84 17.83 -2.74 9.29
N LEU A 85 17.00 -2.75 8.26
CA LEU A 85 16.45 -3.98 7.66
C LEU A 85 17.03 -4.19 6.27
N GLU A 86 17.25 -5.45 5.92
CA GLU A 86 17.71 -5.84 4.59
C GLU A 86 16.52 -5.89 3.63
N LEU A 87 16.32 -4.83 2.87
CA LEU A 87 15.15 -4.58 2.03
C LEU A 87 15.55 -4.08 0.63
N ASP A 88 14.71 -4.36 -0.35
CA ASP A 88 14.65 -3.57 -1.58
C ASP A 88 13.75 -2.36 -1.35
N ALA A 89 14.34 -1.18 -1.23
CA ALA A 89 13.62 0.05 -0.87
C ALA A 89 12.53 0.41 -1.90
N VAL A 90 12.74 0.11 -3.19
CA VAL A 90 11.77 0.42 -4.26
C VAL A 90 10.55 -0.49 -4.15
N LEU A 91 10.77 -1.80 -4.02
CA LEU A 91 9.68 -2.76 -3.87
C LEU A 91 8.93 -2.53 -2.56
N PHE A 92 9.65 -2.23 -1.47
CA PHE A 92 9.03 -2.01 -0.17
C PHE A 92 8.25 -0.69 -0.11
N GLU A 93 8.74 0.39 -0.73
CA GLU A 93 7.97 1.64 -0.90
C GLU A 93 6.66 1.38 -1.65
N GLN A 94 6.70 0.57 -2.71
CA GLN A 94 5.49 0.21 -3.47
C GLN A 94 4.51 -0.60 -2.63
N VAL A 95 4.98 -1.52 -1.79
CA VAL A 95 4.13 -2.23 -0.82
C VAL A 95 3.43 -1.24 0.09
N ILE A 96 4.17 -0.36 0.76
CA ILE A 96 3.60 0.64 1.69
C ILE A 96 2.58 1.52 0.94
N PHE A 97 2.93 2.02 -0.25
CA PHE A 97 2.03 2.84 -1.06
C PHE A 97 0.72 2.10 -1.39
N ASN A 98 0.78 0.83 -1.78
CA ASN A 98 -0.41 0.03 -2.06
C ASN A 98 -1.30 -0.14 -0.82
N LEU A 99 -0.71 -0.33 0.36
CA LEU A 99 -1.47 -0.44 1.61
C LEU A 99 -2.11 0.89 1.99
N LEU A 100 -1.41 2.01 1.81
CA LEU A 100 -1.93 3.37 2.05
C LEU A 100 -3.05 3.73 1.06
N ASP A 101 -2.91 3.38 -0.23
CA ASP A 101 -3.95 3.57 -1.25
C ASP A 101 -5.21 2.78 -0.89
N ASN A 102 -5.07 1.54 -0.42
CA ASN A 102 -6.19 0.75 0.06
C ASN A 102 -6.83 1.37 1.30
N ALA A 103 -6.06 1.77 2.31
CA ALA A 103 -6.56 2.42 3.52
C ALA A 103 -7.37 3.69 3.17
N ALA A 104 -6.83 4.56 2.31
CA ALA A 104 -7.53 5.77 1.88
C ALA A 104 -8.79 5.48 1.07
N LYS A 105 -8.77 4.41 0.27
CA LYS A 105 -9.87 4.01 -0.59
C LYS A 105 -11.04 3.39 0.17
N TYR A 106 -10.75 2.62 1.22
CA TYR A 106 -11.78 1.88 1.96
C TYR A 106 -12.24 2.59 3.25
N SER A 107 -11.62 3.68 3.63
CA SER A 107 -12.05 4.52 4.74
C SER A 107 -12.93 5.68 4.30
N PRO A 108 -13.87 6.13 5.14
CA PRO A 108 -14.55 7.41 4.96
C PRO A 108 -13.54 8.58 4.97
N SER A 109 -13.84 9.65 4.23
CA SER A 109 -13.04 10.87 4.29
C SER A 109 -12.96 11.41 5.73
N GLU A 110 -11.86 12.10 6.06
CA GLU A 110 -11.62 12.72 7.37
C GLU A 110 -11.35 11.76 8.53
N THR A 111 -11.28 10.45 8.24
CA THR A 111 -10.85 9.45 9.23
C THR A 111 -9.33 9.38 9.34
N THR A 112 -8.83 8.63 10.33
CA THR A 112 -7.41 8.49 10.58
C THR A 112 -6.88 7.19 9.96
N ILE A 113 -5.81 7.30 9.18
CA ILE A 113 -4.98 6.18 8.78
C ILE A 113 -3.76 6.17 9.71
N SER A 114 -3.59 5.10 10.48
CA SER A 114 -2.48 4.97 11.43
C SER A 114 -1.41 4.03 10.89
N ILE A 115 -0.16 4.47 11.03
CA ILE A 115 1.03 3.69 10.69
C ILE A 115 1.81 3.50 11.96
N ARG A 116 2.03 2.26 12.37
CA ARG A 116 2.76 1.90 13.58
C ARG A 116 3.84 0.90 13.28
N SER A 117 4.97 1.05 13.93
CA SER A 117 5.97 0.00 13.96
C SER A 117 6.17 -0.49 15.38
N SER A 118 6.58 -1.74 15.47
CA SER A 118 7.05 -2.34 16.71
C SER A 118 8.10 -3.39 16.41
N ARG A 119 8.92 -3.74 17.41
CA ARG A 119 9.95 -4.76 17.30
C ARG A 119 9.63 -5.91 18.24
N ASP A 120 9.78 -7.13 17.76
CA ASP A 120 9.96 -8.31 18.61
C ASP A 120 11.41 -8.81 18.54
N ALA A 121 11.74 -9.95 19.19
CA ALA A 121 13.11 -10.44 19.27
C ALA A 121 13.77 -10.66 17.89
N ASN A 122 13.00 -11.05 16.87
CA ASN A 122 13.53 -11.49 15.59
C ASN A 122 12.93 -10.75 14.37
N SER A 123 11.99 -9.86 14.60
CA SER A 123 11.27 -9.19 13.51
C SER A 123 10.88 -7.76 13.87
N VAL A 124 10.75 -6.95 12.82
CA VAL A 124 10.04 -5.68 12.88
C VAL A 124 8.65 -5.88 12.28
N LEU A 125 7.65 -5.35 12.96
CA LEU A 125 6.28 -5.28 12.47
C LEU A 125 5.98 -3.86 12.03
N LEU A 126 5.44 -3.71 10.82
CA LEU A 126 4.86 -2.46 10.34
C LEU A 126 3.35 -2.68 10.13
N GLN A 127 2.54 -1.89 10.80
CA GLN A 127 1.08 -1.96 10.74
C GLN A 127 0.52 -0.70 10.09
N ILE A 128 -0.37 -0.90 9.15
CA ILE A 128 -1.18 0.17 8.55
C ILE A 128 -2.63 -0.16 8.87
N ALA A 129 -3.28 0.72 9.62
CA ALA A 129 -4.66 0.54 10.05
C ALA A 129 -5.54 1.68 9.56
N ASP A 130 -6.72 1.34 9.13
CA ASP A 130 -7.75 2.25 8.63
C ASP A 130 -8.98 2.31 9.58
N GLU A 131 -9.92 3.18 9.27
CA GLU A 131 -11.21 3.32 9.97
C GLU A 131 -12.39 3.04 9.00
N GLY A 132 -12.20 2.08 8.09
CA GLY A 132 -13.23 1.61 7.17
C GLY A 132 -14.23 0.63 7.80
N GLU A 133 -14.97 -0.07 6.95
CA GLU A 133 -15.93 -1.08 7.39
C GLU A 133 -15.26 -2.37 7.91
N GLY A 134 -13.95 -2.52 7.68
CA GLY A 134 -13.23 -3.77 7.93
C GLY A 134 -13.40 -4.77 6.78
N ILE A 135 -12.91 -5.98 7.01
CA ILE A 135 -12.90 -7.08 6.05
C ILE A 135 -13.74 -8.22 6.62
N PRO A 136 -14.66 -8.83 5.85
CA PRO A 136 -15.37 -10.01 6.32
C PRO A 136 -14.40 -11.10 6.82
N PRO A 137 -14.59 -11.69 8.00
CA PRO A 137 -13.62 -12.63 8.58
C PRO A 137 -13.26 -13.81 7.66
N ALA A 138 -14.21 -14.29 6.85
CA ALA A 138 -13.98 -15.35 5.89
C ALA A 138 -13.11 -14.94 4.69
N GLU A 139 -12.90 -13.63 4.49
CA GLU A 139 -12.19 -13.07 3.33
C GLU A 139 -10.79 -12.55 3.67
N LEU A 140 -10.39 -12.58 4.95
CA LEU A 140 -9.10 -12.04 5.42
C LEU A 140 -7.86 -12.62 4.71
N GLU A 141 -7.91 -13.87 4.30
CA GLU A 141 -6.84 -14.48 3.48
C GLU A 141 -7.06 -14.21 1.99
N SER A 142 -8.30 -14.29 1.51
CA SER A 142 -8.63 -14.17 0.09
C SER A 142 -8.39 -12.78 -0.49
N ILE A 143 -8.34 -11.72 0.34
CA ILE A 143 -8.00 -10.37 -0.13
C ILE A 143 -6.59 -10.27 -0.76
N PHE A 144 -5.73 -11.24 -0.51
CA PHE A 144 -4.40 -11.35 -1.12
C PHE A 144 -4.38 -12.21 -2.38
N ASP A 145 -5.51 -12.79 -2.78
CA ASP A 145 -5.62 -13.54 -4.02
C ASP A 145 -5.69 -12.58 -5.21
N LYS A 146 -5.19 -13.02 -6.35
CA LYS A 146 -5.18 -12.23 -7.58
C LYS A 146 -6.60 -11.94 -8.03
N PHE A 147 -6.85 -10.68 -8.40
CA PHE A 147 -8.15 -10.19 -8.88
C PHE A 147 -9.28 -10.30 -7.86
N TYR A 148 -8.97 -10.70 -6.62
CA TYR A 148 -9.98 -10.81 -5.58
C TYR A 148 -10.44 -9.41 -5.13
N ARG A 149 -11.75 -9.28 -4.89
CA ARG A 149 -12.39 -8.06 -4.39
C ARG A 149 -13.57 -8.45 -3.50
N VAL A 150 -13.70 -7.78 -2.35
CA VAL A 150 -14.85 -7.96 -1.47
C VAL A 150 -16.12 -7.50 -2.19
N GLN A 151 -17.09 -8.40 -2.42
CA GLN A 151 -18.26 -8.19 -3.28
C GLN A 151 -19.08 -6.94 -2.94
N LYS A 152 -19.20 -6.55 -1.65
CA LYS A 152 -19.93 -5.34 -1.24
C LYS A 152 -19.27 -4.04 -1.71
N ALA A 153 -17.97 -4.04 -1.97
CA ALA A 153 -17.21 -2.86 -2.39
C ALA A 153 -17.10 -2.72 -3.93
N ASP A 154 -17.54 -3.72 -4.68
CA ASP A 154 -17.28 -3.86 -6.12
C ASP A 154 -17.89 -2.74 -6.99
N HIS A 155 -19.05 -2.23 -6.61
CA HIS A 155 -19.77 -1.23 -7.41
C HIS A 155 -19.40 0.22 -7.08
N VAL A 156 -18.68 0.49 -5.99
CA VAL A 156 -18.51 1.84 -5.47
C VAL A 156 -17.06 2.35 -5.62
N ARG A 157 -16.06 1.45 -5.71
CA ARG A 157 -14.64 1.86 -5.64
C ARG A 157 -13.79 1.15 -6.70
N PRO A 158 -13.16 1.89 -7.63
CA PRO A 158 -12.35 1.30 -8.68
C PRO A 158 -11.09 0.64 -8.13
N GLY A 159 -10.76 -0.57 -8.62
CA GLY A 159 -9.56 -1.31 -8.24
C GLY A 159 -9.35 -2.55 -9.09
N THR A 160 -8.11 -2.98 -9.25
CA THR A 160 -7.72 -4.12 -10.10
C THR A 160 -7.75 -5.46 -9.36
N GLY A 161 -7.74 -5.45 -8.02
CA GLY A 161 -7.58 -6.65 -7.19
C GLY A 161 -6.15 -7.24 -7.23
N LEU A 162 -5.17 -6.50 -7.75
CA LEU A 162 -3.79 -6.97 -7.86
C LEU A 162 -2.86 -6.40 -6.78
N GLY A 163 -3.20 -5.23 -6.21
CA GLY A 163 -2.29 -4.51 -5.31
C GLY A 163 -1.86 -5.32 -4.09
N LEU A 164 -2.78 -5.98 -3.39
CA LEU A 164 -2.45 -6.79 -2.21
C LEU A 164 -1.73 -8.09 -2.59
N ALA A 165 -2.08 -8.73 -3.70
CA ALA A 165 -1.37 -9.91 -4.21
C ALA A 165 0.09 -9.58 -4.54
N ILE A 166 0.35 -8.45 -5.20
CA ILE A 166 1.70 -7.95 -5.50
C ILE A 166 2.43 -7.62 -4.20
N SER A 167 1.77 -6.94 -3.25
CA SER A 167 2.36 -6.61 -1.96
C SER A 167 2.79 -7.86 -1.20
N ARG A 168 1.97 -8.93 -1.18
CA ARG A 168 2.34 -10.22 -0.60
C ARG A 168 3.58 -10.79 -1.30
N GLY A 169 3.59 -10.86 -2.63
CA GLY A 169 4.72 -11.39 -3.38
C GLY A 169 6.03 -10.63 -3.14
N PHE A 170 5.99 -9.29 -3.07
CA PHE A 170 7.18 -8.50 -2.79
C PHE A 170 7.68 -8.68 -1.35
N VAL A 171 6.76 -8.71 -0.37
CA VAL A 171 7.12 -8.97 1.04
C VAL A 171 7.73 -10.36 1.20
N GLU A 172 7.17 -11.39 0.56
CA GLU A 172 7.68 -12.76 0.59
C GLU A 172 9.05 -12.87 -0.12
N ALA A 173 9.26 -12.16 -1.23
CA ALA A 173 10.56 -12.10 -1.90
C ALA A 173 11.65 -11.47 -1.02
N MET A 174 11.28 -10.62 -0.05
CA MET A 174 12.16 -10.06 0.99
C MET A 174 12.12 -10.86 2.31
N HIS A 175 11.71 -12.15 2.26
CA HIS A 175 11.63 -13.05 3.41
C HIS A 175 10.68 -12.60 4.53
N GLY A 176 9.80 -11.65 4.26
CA GLY A 176 8.77 -11.18 5.17
C GLY A 176 7.44 -11.93 5.03
N ARG A 177 6.47 -11.47 5.79
CA ARG A 177 5.08 -11.95 5.72
C ARG A 177 4.12 -10.78 5.84
N ILE A 178 3.01 -10.81 5.12
CA ILE A 178 1.91 -9.86 5.25
C ILE A 178 0.66 -10.60 5.70
N SER A 179 -0.14 -9.96 6.56
CA SER A 179 -1.42 -10.49 7.04
C SER A 179 -2.43 -9.37 7.24
N ALA A 180 -3.70 -9.71 7.30
CA ALA A 180 -4.80 -8.80 7.57
C ALA A 180 -5.59 -9.23 8.79
N ALA A 181 -6.11 -8.27 9.52
CA ALA A 181 -7.06 -8.46 10.61
C ALA A 181 -8.03 -7.28 10.66
N ASN A 182 -9.15 -7.43 11.34
CA ASN A 182 -9.98 -6.30 11.70
C ASN A 182 -9.50 -5.68 13.01
N ARG A 183 -9.71 -4.39 13.15
CA ARG A 183 -9.44 -3.66 14.39
C ARG A 183 -10.33 -4.19 15.52
N THR A 184 -9.81 -4.16 16.73
CA THR A 184 -10.53 -4.59 17.95
C THR A 184 -11.07 -3.43 18.75
N ASP A 185 -10.55 -2.22 18.53
CA ASP A 185 -10.90 -0.99 19.25
C ASP A 185 -12.02 -0.18 18.56
N ARG A 186 -12.17 -0.36 17.27
CA ARG A 186 -13.18 0.32 16.43
C ARG A 186 -13.35 -0.40 15.09
N SER A 187 -14.24 0.10 14.23
CA SER A 187 -14.35 -0.38 12.85
C SER A 187 -13.07 -0.07 12.06
N GLY A 188 -12.69 -0.97 11.14
CA GLY A 188 -11.55 -0.83 10.27
C GLY A 188 -10.74 -2.10 10.13
N ALA A 189 -9.77 -2.07 9.21
CA ALA A 189 -8.82 -3.15 8.98
C ALA A 189 -7.42 -2.76 9.44
N VAL A 190 -6.60 -3.77 9.71
CA VAL A 190 -5.17 -3.64 9.99
C VAL A 190 -4.42 -4.59 9.08
N LEU A 191 -3.54 -4.03 8.26
CA LEU A 191 -2.58 -4.80 7.48
C LEU A 191 -1.24 -4.78 8.20
N THR A 192 -0.68 -5.95 8.49
CA THR A 192 0.57 -6.11 9.23
C THR A 192 1.62 -6.74 8.33
N ILE A 193 2.74 -6.05 8.15
CA ILE A 193 3.94 -6.59 7.52
C ILE A 193 4.90 -6.98 8.63
N ARG A 194 5.41 -8.21 8.57
CA ARG A 194 6.47 -8.73 9.44
C ARG A 194 7.72 -8.94 8.63
N LEU A 195 8.82 -8.31 9.03
CA LEU A 195 10.12 -8.38 8.36
C LEU A 195 11.16 -8.97 9.30
N PRO A 196 12.00 -9.90 8.85
CA PRO A 196 13.04 -10.46 9.70
C PRO A 196 14.14 -9.42 9.98
N ILE A 197 14.68 -9.44 11.19
CA ILE A 197 15.86 -8.65 11.55
C ILE A 197 17.09 -9.41 11.07
N PRO A 198 17.97 -8.81 10.25
CA PRO A 198 19.21 -9.47 9.82
C PRO A 198 20.08 -9.85 11.02
N ALA A 199 20.69 -11.03 10.99
CA ALA A 199 21.59 -11.48 12.06
C ALA A 199 22.80 -10.55 12.27
N SER A 200 23.14 -9.72 11.28
CA SER A 200 24.20 -8.71 11.33
C SER A 200 23.80 -7.46 12.12
N ALA A 201 22.50 -7.15 12.25
CA ALA A 201 22.03 -5.97 12.96
C ALA A 201 22.23 -6.05 14.49
N GLY A 202 22.36 -7.24 15.07
CA GLY A 202 22.63 -7.43 16.51
C GLY A 202 24.09 -7.24 16.94
N LYS A 203 25.02 -6.97 16.02
CA LYS A 203 26.46 -6.82 16.35
C LYS A 203 26.93 -5.36 16.47
N LEU A 204 26.13 -4.39 16.15
CA LEU A 204 26.49 -2.96 16.23
C LEU A 204 26.29 -2.34 17.63
N ASP A 205 25.47 -2.96 18.49
CA ASP A 205 25.17 -2.43 19.83
C ASP A 205 26.17 -2.86 20.94
N THR A 206 27.25 -3.60 20.63
CA THR A 206 28.16 -4.12 21.65
C THR A 206 29.57 -3.53 21.57
N ALA A 207 29.79 -2.45 20.82
CA ALA A 207 31.08 -1.76 20.72
C ALA A 207 30.90 -0.24 20.96
N ALA A 208 30.58 0.11 22.21
CA ALA A 208 30.72 1.47 22.76
C ALA A 208 31.12 1.39 24.23
#